data_726888ad31669bfe718b7da55bfa7bee
#
_entry.id   726888ad31669bfe718b7da55bfa7bee
#
_cell.length_a   1.000
_cell.length_b   1.000
_cell.length_c   1.000
_cell.angle_alpha   90.00
_cell.angle_beta   90.00
_cell.angle_gamma   90.00
#
_symmetry.space_group_name_H-M   'P 1'
#
loop_
_entity.id
_entity.type
_entity.pdbx_description
1 polymer ?
#
loop_
_entity_poly.entity_id
_entity_poly.type
_entity_poly.pdbx_seq_one_letter_code
_entity_poly.pdbx_strand_id
1 'polypeptide(L)'
;MTDHEPFQREPQNPQDPQVVVFSPELLKLADRRRQALEDCRQAAEDGDANAVVQMGMNCLYGIGGAAKDPEKAFRWFSQTAPDDPAGLYWLGVCYDNGFGVERDEDRACRLYQESAAGDYAPALCNLGVCYESGQGVEKNLEKAVELYRRAAEGGYPMGRCNLGVMYFFGQGVEKDLKKAAYCFAQAAEQRLPRAQYLLGVCCEFGDGVERDVSRALALYREAADAGYPDAQCALGVLHHQGKGVDQDDREA
;
A
#
# COMPACT_ATOMS: atom_id res chain seq x y z
N MET A 1 8.61 -29.88 -63.22
CA MET A 1 8.19 -30.35 -61.91
C MET A 1 9.42 -30.46 -61.05
N THR A 2 9.71 -29.45 -60.31
CA THR A 2 10.78 -29.43 -59.28
C THR A 2 10.26 -28.56 -58.16
N ASP A 3 9.89 -29.26 -57.08
CA ASP A 3 9.39 -28.68 -55.87
C ASP A 3 10.52 -27.89 -55.15
N HIS A 4 10.32 -26.62 -54.91
CA HIS A 4 11.14 -25.82 -54.05
C HIS A 4 10.52 -25.81 -52.65
N GLU A 5 11.09 -26.62 -51.74
CA GLU A 5 10.86 -26.48 -50.29
C GLU A 5 11.43 -25.14 -49.81
N PRO A 6 10.75 -24.41 -48.90
CA PRO A 6 11.28 -23.21 -48.31
C PRO A 6 12.36 -23.55 -47.28
N PHE A 7 13.54 -23.01 -47.51
CA PHE A 7 14.72 -23.10 -46.65
C PHE A 7 14.40 -22.51 -45.24
N GLN A 8 14.26 -23.37 -44.25
CA GLN A 8 14.30 -22.98 -42.87
C GLN A 8 15.75 -22.62 -42.51
N ARG A 9 16.06 -21.35 -42.32
CA ARG A 9 17.33 -20.93 -41.74
C ARG A 9 17.31 -21.18 -40.23
N GLU A 10 18.12 -22.11 -39.78
CA GLU A 10 18.47 -22.23 -38.36
C GLU A 10 19.22 -20.96 -37.89
N PRO A 11 19.00 -20.51 -36.66
CA PRO A 11 19.70 -19.30 -36.14
C PRO A 11 21.18 -19.63 -35.97
N GLN A 12 22.04 -18.97 -36.72
CA GLN A 12 23.47 -19.24 -36.82
C GLN A 12 24.34 -18.55 -35.74
N ASN A 13 23.77 -17.79 -34.77
CA ASN A 13 24.59 -17.16 -33.74
C ASN A 13 23.76 -16.93 -32.45
N PRO A 14 24.20 -17.48 -31.27
CA PRO A 14 23.55 -17.21 -29.98
C PRO A 14 23.70 -15.77 -29.49
N GLN A 15 24.40 -14.90 -30.21
CA GLN A 15 24.61 -13.49 -29.88
C GLN A 15 23.77 -12.52 -30.75
N ASP A 16 22.96 -13.00 -31.70
CA ASP A 16 22.01 -12.14 -32.37
C ASP A 16 20.94 -11.67 -31.39
N PRO A 17 20.65 -10.37 -31.32
CA PRO A 17 19.61 -9.88 -30.43
C PRO A 17 18.29 -10.54 -30.87
N GLN A 18 17.74 -11.38 -29.99
CA GLN A 18 16.44 -12.01 -30.24
C GLN A 18 15.43 -10.87 -30.45
N VAL A 19 14.91 -10.79 -31.67
CA VAL A 19 13.78 -9.90 -31.94
C VAL A 19 12.59 -10.42 -31.15
N VAL A 20 12.30 -9.78 -30.03
CA VAL A 20 11.13 -10.11 -29.22
C VAL A 20 9.91 -9.70 -30.01
N VAL A 21 9.28 -10.68 -30.69
CA VAL A 21 8.01 -10.45 -31.38
C VAL A 21 6.89 -10.49 -30.36
N PHE A 22 6.40 -9.33 -29.97
CA PHE A 22 5.23 -9.22 -29.10
C PHE A 22 3.98 -9.71 -29.84
N SER A 23 3.11 -10.46 -29.13
CA SER A 23 1.84 -10.86 -29.71
C SER A 23 0.98 -9.64 -30.05
N PRO A 24 0.12 -9.72 -31.10
CA PRO A 24 -0.77 -8.61 -31.46
C PRO A 24 -1.67 -8.15 -30.29
N GLU A 25 -2.02 -9.07 -29.39
CA GLU A 25 -2.79 -8.74 -28.18
C GLU A 25 -1.99 -7.92 -27.19
N LEU A 26 -0.72 -8.25 -26.97
CA LEU A 26 0.18 -7.46 -26.10
C LEU A 26 0.43 -6.06 -26.65
N LEU A 27 0.58 -5.94 -27.98
CA LEU A 27 0.71 -4.63 -28.64
C LEU A 27 -0.56 -3.80 -28.45
N LYS A 28 -1.74 -4.37 -28.69
CA LYS A 28 -3.02 -3.69 -28.44
C LYS A 28 -3.21 -3.29 -26.96
N LEU A 29 -2.76 -4.12 -26.02
CA LEU A 29 -2.81 -3.78 -24.60
C LEU A 29 -1.87 -2.61 -24.28
N ALA A 30 -0.67 -2.60 -24.83
CA ALA A 30 0.29 -1.49 -24.68
C ALA A 30 -0.27 -0.18 -25.25
N ASP A 31 -0.89 -0.23 -26.43
CA ASP A 31 -1.51 0.94 -27.04
C ASP A 31 -2.69 1.47 -26.22
N ARG A 32 -3.54 0.60 -25.68
CA ARG A 32 -4.64 0.99 -24.78
C ARG A 32 -4.12 1.66 -23.52
N ARG A 33 -3.04 1.14 -22.91
CA ARG A 33 -2.42 1.75 -21.72
C ARG A 33 -1.83 3.12 -22.03
N ARG A 34 -1.18 3.26 -23.19
CA ARG A 34 -0.64 4.54 -23.64
C ARG A 34 -1.76 5.56 -23.85
N GLN A 35 -2.84 5.16 -24.51
CA GLN A 35 -3.99 6.02 -24.74
C GLN A 35 -4.64 6.45 -23.42
N ALA A 36 -4.87 5.53 -22.48
CA ALA A 36 -5.43 5.85 -21.18
C ALA A 36 -4.55 6.83 -20.37
N LEU A 37 -3.23 6.70 -20.47
CA LEU A 37 -2.30 7.65 -19.83
C LEU A 37 -2.39 9.03 -20.48
N GLU A 38 -2.52 9.10 -21.81
CA GLU A 38 -2.66 10.34 -22.54
C GLU A 38 -3.98 11.04 -22.24
N ASP A 39 -5.08 10.28 -22.19
CA ASP A 39 -6.40 10.79 -21.83
C ASP A 39 -6.39 11.35 -20.39
N CYS A 40 -5.75 10.64 -19.45
CA CYS A 40 -5.57 11.10 -18.08
C CYS A 40 -4.73 12.38 -18.03
N ARG A 41 -3.65 12.46 -18.82
CA ARG A 41 -2.82 13.65 -18.92
C ARG A 41 -3.60 14.84 -19.44
N GLN A 42 -4.37 14.66 -20.50
CA GLN A 42 -5.21 15.72 -21.05
C GLN A 42 -6.22 16.22 -20.04
N ALA A 43 -6.94 15.32 -19.36
CA ALA A 43 -7.88 15.69 -18.31
C ALA A 43 -7.21 16.48 -17.18
N ALA A 44 -5.98 16.09 -16.79
CA ALA A 44 -5.21 16.82 -15.78
C ALA A 44 -4.80 18.22 -16.26
N GLU A 45 -4.39 18.36 -17.52
CA GLU A 45 -4.08 19.66 -18.15
C GLU A 45 -5.32 20.57 -18.28
N ASP A 46 -6.49 19.95 -18.44
CA ASP A 46 -7.80 20.64 -18.47
C ASP A 46 -8.31 21.00 -17.06
N GLY A 47 -7.57 20.65 -16.01
CA GLY A 47 -7.85 21.02 -14.62
C GLY A 47 -8.67 20.05 -13.81
N ASP A 48 -8.84 18.80 -14.28
CA ASP A 48 -9.48 17.74 -13.45
C ASP A 48 -8.56 17.35 -12.28
N ALA A 49 -8.96 17.66 -11.04
CA ALA A 49 -8.18 17.42 -9.84
C ALA A 49 -7.86 15.94 -9.63
N ASN A 50 -8.81 15.04 -9.93
CA ASN A 50 -8.58 13.61 -9.81
C ASN A 50 -7.55 13.11 -10.83
N ALA A 51 -7.60 13.63 -12.05
CA ALA A 51 -6.63 13.31 -13.09
C ALA A 51 -5.23 13.84 -12.74
N VAL A 52 -5.12 15.03 -12.14
CA VAL A 52 -3.83 15.58 -11.63
C VAL A 52 -3.23 14.65 -10.58
N VAL A 53 -4.02 14.24 -9.58
CA VAL A 53 -3.58 13.29 -8.54
C VAL A 53 -3.18 11.95 -9.16
N GLN A 54 -3.99 11.44 -10.11
CA GLN A 54 -3.69 10.18 -10.79
C GLN A 54 -2.40 10.24 -11.61
N MET A 55 -2.14 11.34 -12.31
CA MET A 55 -0.87 11.56 -13.03
C MET A 55 0.33 11.60 -12.08
N GLY A 56 0.17 12.26 -10.94
CA GLY A 56 1.18 12.25 -9.88
C GLY A 56 1.48 10.83 -9.39
N MET A 57 0.45 10.04 -9.08
CA MET A 57 0.59 8.64 -8.67
C MET A 57 1.24 7.77 -9.76
N ASN A 58 0.82 7.94 -11.02
CA ASN A 58 1.39 7.21 -12.14
C ASN A 58 2.90 7.47 -12.28
N CYS A 59 3.32 8.72 -12.14
CA CYS A 59 4.74 9.10 -12.17
C CYS A 59 5.49 8.61 -10.92
N LEU A 60 4.87 8.67 -9.74
CA LEU A 60 5.53 8.27 -8.50
C LEU A 60 5.86 6.77 -8.47
N TYR A 61 4.93 5.95 -8.92
CA TYR A 61 5.05 4.49 -8.83
C TYR A 61 5.45 3.82 -10.16
N GLY A 62 5.48 4.55 -11.27
CA GLY A 62 5.76 3.99 -12.59
C GLY A 62 4.65 3.07 -13.09
N ILE A 63 3.39 3.43 -12.86
CA ILE A 63 2.21 2.65 -13.24
C ILE A 63 1.44 3.30 -14.40
N GLY A 64 0.48 2.57 -14.97
CA GLY A 64 -0.35 3.08 -16.06
C GLY A 64 0.40 3.36 -17.37
N GLY A 65 1.67 2.93 -17.50
CA GLY A 65 2.53 3.20 -18.66
C GLY A 65 3.43 4.44 -18.49
N ALA A 66 3.34 5.14 -17.36
CA ALA A 66 4.26 6.23 -17.03
C ALA A 66 5.62 5.68 -16.56
N ALA A 67 6.70 6.36 -16.88
CA ALA A 67 8.00 6.10 -16.26
C ALA A 67 7.97 6.59 -14.80
N LYS A 68 8.64 5.86 -13.90
CA LYS A 68 8.82 6.29 -12.52
C LYS A 68 9.68 7.56 -12.49
N ASP A 69 9.11 8.65 -12.00
CA ASP A 69 9.73 9.97 -11.97
C ASP A 69 9.14 10.77 -10.79
N PRO A 70 9.78 10.71 -9.59
CA PRO A 70 9.28 11.40 -8.41
C PRO A 70 9.23 12.92 -8.55
N GLU A 71 10.13 13.53 -9.35
CA GLU A 71 10.13 14.98 -9.60
C GLU A 71 8.90 15.40 -10.40
N LYS A 72 8.53 14.62 -11.43
CA LYS A 72 7.29 14.86 -12.17
C LYS A 72 6.07 14.63 -11.28
N ALA A 73 6.09 13.60 -10.43
CA ALA A 73 5.02 13.36 -9.49
C ALA A 73 4.80 14.56 -8.58
N PHE A 74 5.87 15.09 -7.98
CA PHE A 74 5.79 16.30 -7.16
C PHE A 74 5.23 17.50 -7.92
N ARG A 75 5.65 17.71 -9.17
CA ARG A 75 5.11 18.79 -10.01
C ARG A 75 3.62 18.64 -10.28
N TRP A 76 3.12 17.41 -10.52
CA TRP A 76 1.70 17.15 -10.68
C TRP A 76 0.93 17.48 -9.41
N PHE A 77 1.35 16.93 -8.27
CA PHE A 77 0.69 17.21 -6.99
C PHE A 77 0.71 18.70 -6.63
N SER A 78 1.75 19.45 -7.05
CA SER A 78 1.82 20.91 -6.84
C SER A 78 0.83 21.72 -7.69
N GLN A 79 0.18 21.11 -8.67
CA GLN A 79 -0.85 21.73 -9.49
C GLN A 79 -2.26 21.52 -8.97
N THR A 80 -2.45 20.72 -7.93
CA THR A 80 -3.78 20.54 -7.32
C THR A 80 -4.27 21.86 -6.72
N ALA A 81 -5.59 22.01 -6.63
CA ALA A 81 -6.18 23.14 -5.98
C ALA A 81 -5.69 23.26 -4.52
N PRO A 82 -5.51 24.48 -3.99
CA PRO A 82 -4.99 24.70 -2.64
C PRO A 82 -5.81 24.05 -1.53
N ASP A 83 -7.07 23.75 -1.80
CA ASP A 83 -8.05 23.15 -0.91
C ASP A 83 -8.43 21.71 -1.31
N ASP A 84 -7.76 21.12 -2.31
CA ASP A 84 -7.97 19.70 -2.66
C ASP A 84 -7.33 18.76 -1.64
N PRO A 85 -8.13 18.02 -0.83
CA PRO A 85 -7.57 17.21 0.25
C PRO A 85 -6.65 16.09 -0.25
N ALA A 86 -6.93 15.51 -1.43
CA ALA A 86 -6.11 14.44 -1.99
C ALA A 86 -4.77 14.99 -2.48
N GLY A 87 -4.77 16.13 -3.15
CA GLY A 87 -3.55 16.81 -3.58
C GLY A 87 -2.66 17.24 -2.42
N LEU A 88 -3.24 17.87 -1.40
CA LEU A 88 -2.54 18.24 -0.17
C LEU A 88 -1.91 17.02 0.52
N TYR A 89 -2.64 15.92 0.61
CA TYR A 89 -2.12 14.66 1.16
C TYR A 89 -0.90 14.16 0.38
N TRP A 90 -0.98 14.09 -0.96
CA TRP A 90 0.13 13.59 -1.76
C TRP A 90 1.35 14.53 -1.77
N LEU A 91 1.15 15.84 -1.69
CA LEU A 91 2.23 16.79 -1.43
C LEU A 91 2.88 16.52 -0.07
N GLY A 92 2.08 16.28 0.96
CA GLY A 92 2.57 15.86 2.28
C GLY A 92 3.42 14.60 2.19
N VAL A 93 2.96 13.57 1.46
CA VAL A 93 3.72 12.33 1.21
C VAL A 93 5.05 12.60 0.51
N CYS A 94 5.07 13.55 -0.44
CA CYS A 94 6.31 13.93 -1.12
C CYS A 94 7.33 14.55 -0.16
N TYR A 95 6.90 15.49 0.69
CA TYR A 95 7.79 16.10 1.68
C TYR A 95 8.24 15.13 2.76
N ASP A 96 7.37 14.24 3.21
CA ASP A 96 7.67 13.25 4.24
C ASP A 96 8.74 12.24 3.79
N ASN A 97 8.70 11.84 2.52
CA ASN A 97 9.59 10.82 1.95
C ASN A 97 10.72 11.39 1.09
N GLY A 98 10.72 12.69 0.79
CA GLY A 98 11.68 13.30 -0.13
C GLY A 98 11.46 12.91 -1.59
N PHE A 99 10.21 12.70 -2.01
CA PHE A 99 9.88 12.34 -3.39
C PHE A 99 9.86 13.56 -4.29
N GLY A 100 10.93 13.76 -5.06
CA GLY A 100 11.09 14.88 -5.99
C GLY A 100 11.28 16.25 -5.34
N VAL A 101 11.46 16.29 -4.03
CA VAL A 101 11.69 17.47 -3.20
C VAL A 101 12.54 17.09 -1.99
N GLU A 102 13.22 18.03 -1.38
CA GLU A 102 13.92 17.81 -0.11
C GLU A 102 12.92 17.43 0.99
N ARG A 103 13.29 16.44 1.82
CA ARG A 103 12.46 15.98 2.93
C ARG A 103 12.24 17.08 3.95
N ASP A 104 11.00 17.32 4.32
CA ASP A 104 10.57 18.34 5.28
C ASP A 104 9.36 17.82 6.09
N GLU A 105 9.63 17.25 7.25
CA GLU A 105 8.60 16.65 8.13
C GLU A 105 7.59 17.70 8.66
N ASP A 106 8.07 18.91 8.97
CA ASP A 106 7.20 19.99 9.44
C ASP A 106 6.20 20.41 8.35
N ARG A 107 6.67 20.49 7.12
CA ARG A 107 5.83 20.84 5.99
C ARG A 107 4.87 19.71 5.64
N ALA A 108 5.32 18.46 5.69
CA ALA A 108 4.46 17.29 5.50
C ALA A 108 3.32 17.29 6.51
N CYS A 109 3.63 17.50 7.79
CA CYS A 109 2.63 17.51 8.84
C CYS A 109 1.60 18.64 8.66
N ARG A 110 2.01 19.86 8.26
CA ARG A 110 1.08 20.96 7.94
C ARG A 110 0.14 20.58 6.80
N LEU A 111 0.67 19.99 5.73
CA LEU A 111 -0.14 19.54 4.59
C LEU A 111 -1.12 18.42 4.98
N TYR A 112 -0.70 17.49 5.84
CA TYR A 112 -1.62 16.49 6.38
C TYR A 112 -2.69 17.12 7.27
N GLN A 113 -2.39 18.18 8.03
CA GLN A 113 -3.39 18.92 8.81
C GLN A 113 -4.42 19.61 7.93
N GLU A 114 -3.97 20.28 6.87
CA GLU A 114 -4.85 20.94 5.90
C GLU A 114 -5.75 19.92 5.19
N SER A 115 -5.18 18.82 4.70
CA SER A 115 -5.92 17.72 4.08
C SER A 115 -6.93 17.06 5.04
N ALA A 116 -6.53 16.84 6.31
CA ALA A 116 -7.37 16.24 7.34
C ALA A 116 -8.54 17.15 7.78
N ALA A 117 -8.46 18.46 7.54
CA ALA A 117 -9.57 19.38 7.75
C ALA A 117 -10.77 19.08 6.82
N GLY A 118 -10.51 18.50 5.65
CA GLY A 118 -11.52 17.96 4.73
C GLY A 118 -11.92 16.51 5.00
N ASP A 119 -11.65 15.95 6.18
CA ASP A 119 -11.92 14.55 6.57
C ASP A 119 -11.31 13.51 5.62
N TYR A 120 -10.22 13.85 4.91
CA TYR A 120 -9.53 12.90 4.05
C TYR A 120 -8.85 11.80 4.88
N ALA A 121 -9.42 10.60 4.85
CA ALA A 121 -9.05 9.53 5.75
C ALA A 121 -7.55 9.10 5.70
N PRO A 122 -6.88 9.07 4.53
CA PRO A 122 -5.43 8.84 4.49
C PRO A 122 -4.63 9.93 5.22
N ALA A 123 -5.03 11.20 5.10
CA ALA A 123 -4.35 12.31 5.77
C ALA A 123 -4.57 12.29 7.28
N LEU A 124 -5.79 11.96 7.73
CA LEU A 124 -6.07 11.73 9.16
C LEU A 124 -5.16 10.64 9.73
N CYS A 125 -4.95 9.55 8.99
CA CYS A 125 -4.05 8.48 9.42
C CYS A 125 -2.59 8.96 9.52
N ASN A 126 -2.05 9.63 8.50
CA ASN A 126 -0.66 10.10 8.52
C ASN A 126 -0.45 11.20 9.57
N LEU A 127 -1.41 12.09 9.75
CA LEU A 127 -1.37 13.07 10.84
C LEU A 127 -1.39 12.38 12.21
N GLY A 128 -2.13 11.29 12.36
CA GLY A 128 -2.08 10.44 13.55
C GLY A 128 -0.68 9.90 13.81
N VAL A 129 0.04 9.45 12.77
CA VAL A 129 1.44 9.01 12.87
C VAL A 129 2.35 10.17 13.30
N CYS A 130 2.15 11.38 12.75
CA CYS A 130 2.90 12.57 13.18
C CYS A 130 2.74 12.83 14.69
N TYR A 131 1.52 12.76 15.22
CA TYR A 131 1.28 12.94 16.67
C TYR A 131 1.78 11.78 17.51
N GLU A 132 1.76 10.54 16.99
CA GLU A 132 2.29 9.37 17.68
C GLU A 132 3.82 9.43 17.82
N SER A 133 4.52 9.83 16.76
CA SER A 133 5.99 9.92 16.73
C SER A 133 6.53 11.23 17.29
N GLY A 134 5.79 12.33 17.15
CA GLY A 134 6.25 13.69 17.43
C GLY A 134 7.02 14.31 16.25
N GLN A 135 6.76 13.83 15.02
CA GLN A 135 7.37 14.38 13.81
C GLN A 135 6.56 15.59 13.31
N GLY A 136 7.19 16.76 13.21
CA GLY A 136 6.57 18.00 12.75
C GLY A 136 5.51 18.59 13.69
N VAL A 137 5.21 17.91 14.80
CA VAL A 137 4.28 18.34 15.86
C VAL A 137 4.72 17.79 17.21
N GLU A 138 4.28 18.41 18.29
CA GLU A 138 4.47 17.84 19.62
C GLU A 138 3.72 16.50 19.75
N LYS A 139 4.43 15.50 20.29
CA LYS A 139 3.89 14.16 20.50
C LYS A 139 2.64 14.18 21.38
N ASN A 140 1.56 13.57 20.89
CA ASN A 140 0.30 13.47 21.61
C ASN A 140 -0.45 12.21 21.20
N LEU A 141 -0.40 11.18 22.06
CA LEU A 141 -0.97 9.87 21.77
C LEU A 141 -2.50 9.88 21.77
N GLU A 142 -3.13 10.68 22.62
CA GLU A 142 -4.60 10.83 22.67
C GLU A 142 -5.13 11.41 21.36
N LYS A 143 -4.42 12.40 20.82
CA LYS A 143 -4.75 13.02 19.54
C LYS A 143 -4.51 12.06 18.37
N ALA A 144 -3.44 11.25 18.44
CA ALA A 144 -3.21 10.18 17.47
C ALA A 144 -4.38 9.18 17.43
N VAL A 145 -4.85 8.75 18.61
CA VAL A 145 -6.01 7.84 18.73
C VAL A 145 -7.28 8.46 18.13
N GLU A 146 -7.55 9.74 18.40
CA GLU A 146 -8.70 10.44 17.80
C GLU A 146 -8.63 10.45 16.28
N LEU A 147 -7.47 10.79 15.72
CA LEU A 147 -7.24 10.85 14.28
C LEU A 147 -7.35 9.46 13.62
N TYR A 148 -6.79 8.43 14.23
CA TYR A 148 -6.95 7.05 13.76
C TYR A 148 -8.40 6.59 13.81
N ARG A 149 -9.18 7.01 14.83
CA ARG A 149 -10.61 6.71 14.90
C ARG A 149 -11.36 7.35 13.75
N ARG A 150 -11.15 8.65 13.49
CA ARG A 150 -11.77 9.35 12.35
C ARG A 150 -11.38 8.70 11.02
N ALA A 151 -10.10 8.34 10.82
CA ALA A 151 -9.65 7.63 9.64
C ALA A 151 -10.35 6.26 9.48
N ALA A 152 -10.55 5.53 10.58
CA ALA A 152 -11.25 4.26 10.60
C ALA A 152 -12.74 4.40 10.29
N GLU A 153 -13.41 5.45 10.79
CA GLU A 153 -14.79 5.81 10.50
C GLU A 153 -14.96 6.19 9.03
N GLY A 154 -13.98 6.86 8.43
CA GLY A 154 -13.88 7.13 7.00
C GLY A 154 -13.56 5.89 6.14
N GLY A 155 -13.51 4.68 6.75
CA GLY A 155 -13.31 3.42 6.04
C GLY A 155 -11.85 3.10 5.70
N TYR A 156 -10.88 3.87 6.19
CA TYR A 156 -9.47 3.66 5.85
C TYR A 156 -8.86 2.52 6.68
N PRO A 157 -8.44 1.40 6.04
CA PRO A 157 -8.02 0.20 6.77
C PRO A 157 -6.74 0.41 7.58
N MET A 158 -5.82 1.25 7.12
CA MET A 158 -4.59 1.56 7.86
C MET A 158 -4.88 2.33 9.14
N GLY A 159 -5.80 3.32 9.11
CA GLY A 159 -6.24 4.04 10.31
C GLY A 159 -6.87 3.10 11.33
N ARG A 160 -7.70 2.17 10.87
CA ARG A 160 -8.30 1.14 11.72
C ARG A 160 -7.26 0.20 12.31
N CYS A 161 -6.28 -0.23 11.52
CA CYS A 161 -5.18 -1.06 11.99
C CYS A 161 -4.33 -0.32 13.06
N ASN A 162 -4.00 0.95 12.84
CA ASN A 162 -3.25 1.75 13.81
C ASN A 162 -4.05 1.96 15.11
N LEU A 163 -5.36 2.22 15.01
CA LEU A 163 -6.23 2.28 16.19
C LEU A 163 -6.21 0.97 16.99
N GLY A 164 -6.21 -0.17 16.30
CA GLY A 164 -6.06 -1.48 16.91
C GLY A 164 -4.74 -1.62 17.68
N VAL A 165 -3.64 -1.13 17.11
CA VAL A 165 -2.32 -1.11 17.77
C VAL A 165 -2.36 -0.25 19.04
N MET A 166 -3.01 0.94 18.98
CA MET A 166 -3.17 1.81 20.16
C MET A 166 -3.93 1.09 21.30
N TYR A 167 -5.02 0.38 20.97
CA TYR A 167 -5.75 -0.43 21.97
C TYR A 167 -4.92 -1.61 22.48
N PHE A 168 -4.14 -2.26 21.63
CA PHE A 168 -3.35 -3.44 21.99
C PHE A 168 -2.29 -3.09 23.05
N PHE A 169 -1.62 -1.96 22.89
CA PHE A 169 -0.57 -1.51 23.79
C PHE A 169 -1.06 -0.54 24.89
N GLY A 170 -2.28 -0.01 24.79
CA GLY A 170 -2.80 0.99 25.73
C GLY A 170 -2.10 2.34 25.57
N GLN A 171 -1.80 2.75 24.33
CA GLN A 171 -1.12 4.00 24.03
C GLN A 171 -2.14 5.10 23.71
N GLY A 172 -2.18 6.17 24.52
CA GLY A 172 -3.16 7.26 24.39
C GLY A 172 -4.62 6.84 24.62
N VAL A 173 -4.86 5.60 25.00
CA VAL A 173 -6.17 4.99 25.28
C VAL A 173 -5.98 3.82 26.24
N GLU A 174 -7.02 3.47 27.01
CA GLU A 174 -6.98 2.29 27.86
C GLU A 174 -6.77 1.02 27.02
N LYS A 175 -5.89 0.13 27.50
CA LYS A 175 -5.59 -1.14 26.84
C LYS A 175 -6.85 -2.01 26.76
N ASP A 176 -7.20 -2.44 25.54
CA ASP A 176 -8.37 -3.28 25.28
C ASP A 176 -8.07 -4.24 24.13
N LEU A 177 -7.66 -5.47 24.48
CA LEU A 177 -7.31 -6.48 23.48
C LEU A 177 -8.52 -6.92 22.61
N LYS A 178 -9.75 -6.84 23.13
CA LYS A 178 -10.94 -7.17 22.34
C LYS A 178 -11.20 -6.13 21.27
N LYS A 179 -11.07 -4.84 21.61
CA LYS A 179 -11.18 -3.76 20.64
C LYS A 179 -10.02 -3.80 19.63
N ALA A 180 -8.81 -4.14 20.08
CA ALA A 180 -7.66 -4.31 19.19
C ALA A 180 -7.93 -5.40 18.15
N ALA A 181 -8.31 -6.61 18.58
CA ALA A 181 -8.61 -7.72 17.69
C ALA A 181 -9.78 -7.40 16.74
N TYR A 182 -10.82 -6.71 17.22
CA TYR A 182 -11.91 -6.23 16.36
C TYR A 182 -11.42 -5.25 15.27
N CYS A 183 -10.58 -4.30 15.64
CA CYS A 183 -10.01 -3.36 14.67
C CYS A 183 -9.15 -4.09 13.62
N PHE A 184 -8.33 -5.05 14.04
CA PHE A 184 -7.52 -5.84 13.12
C PHE A 184 -8.40 -6.70 12.20
N ALA A 185 -9.47 -7.33 12.72
CA ALA A 185 -10.38 -8.12 11.91
C ALA A 185 -11.05 -7.29 10.81
N GLN A 186 -11.57 -6.12 11.17
CA GLN A 186 -12.20 -5.20 10.21
C GLN A 186 -11.22 -4.67 9.13
N ALA A 187 -9.96 -4.47 9.48
CA ALA A 187 -8.93 -4.07 8.52
C ALA A 187 -8.46 -5.26 7.65
N ALA A 188 -8.42 -6.48 8.22
CA ALA A 188 -8.08 -7.71 7.53
C ALA A 188 -9.14 -8.10 6.47
N GLU A 189 -10.44 -7.85 6.75
CA GLU A 189 -11.52 -8.01 5.76
C GLU A 189 -11.30 -7.18 4.50
N GLN A 190 -10.63 -6.03 4.62
CA GLN A 190 -10.21 -5.20 3.49
C GLN A 190 -8.85 -5.63 2.89
N ARG A 191 -8.38 -6.84 3.24
CA ARG A 191 -7.14 -7.45 2.75
C ARG A 191 -5.88 -6.62 3.03
N LEU A 192 -5.85 -5.89 4.15
CA LEU A 192 -4.63 -5.21 4.59
C LEU A 192 -3.67 -6.25 5.18
N PRO A 193 -2.50 -6.54 4.56
CA PRO A 193 -1.63 -7.64 4.99
C PRO A 193 -1.12 -7.47 6.43
N ARG A 194 -0.81 -6.24 6.84
CA ARG A 194 -0.41 -5.92 8.21
C ARG A 194 -1.51 -6.27 9.22
N ALA A 195 -2.77 -6.02 8.88
CA ALA A 195 -3.89 -6.32 9.77
C ALA A 195 -4.17 -7.83 9.83
N GLN A 196 -4.04 -8.55 8.72
CA GLN A 196 -4.12 -10.01 8.68
C GLN A 196 -3.05 -10.62 9.59
N TYR A 197 -1.82 -10.17 9.49
CA TYR A 197 -0.74 -10.59 10.38
C TYR A 197 -1.06 -10.32 11.86
N LEU A 198 -1.46 -9.09 12.22
CA LEU A 198 -1.76 -8.72 13.61
C LEU A 198 -2.96 -9.50 14.18
N LEU A 199 -3.99 -9.74 13.36
CA LEU A 199 -5.10 -10.63 13.75
C LEU A 199 -4.62 -12.08 13.93
N GLY A 200 -3.73 -12.54 13.06
CA GLY A 200 -3.06 -13.84 13.20
C GLY A 200 -2.35 -13.97 14.53
N VAL A 201 -1.60 -12.94 14.94
CA VAL A 201 -0.96 -12.88 16.27
C VAL A 201 -2.01 -12.97 17.38
N CYS A 202 -3.09 -12.19 17.29
CA CYS A 202 -4.18 -12.28 18.27
C CYS A 202 -4.78 -13.70 18.36
N CYS A 203 -4.99 -14.37 17.24
CA CYS A 203 -5.50 -15.76 17.22
C CYS A 203 -4.48 -16.77 17.76
N GLU A 204 -3.19 -16.60 17.51
CA GLU A 204 -2.15 -17.51 17.98
C GLU A 204 -2.04 -17.49 19.50
N PHE A 205 -2.10 -16.30 20.11
CA PHE A 205 -1.91 -16.14 21.57
C PHE A 205 -3.21 -16.06 22.35
N GLY A 206 -4.36 -15.85 21.71
CA GLY A 206 -5.64 -15.65 22.37
C GLY A 206 -5.84 -14.23 22.89
N ASP A 207 -5.20 -13.24 22.25
CA ASP A 207 -5.25 -11.83 22.64
C ASP A 207 -6.55 -11.18 22.14
N GLY A 208 -7.55 -11.08 23.02
CA GLY A 208 -8.84 -10.47 22.73
C GLY A 208 -9.80 -11.31 21.89
N VAL A 209 -9.37 -12.47 21.43
CA VAL A 209 -10.14 -13.50 20.72
C VAL A 209 -9.82 -14.87 21.30
N GLU A 210 -10.65 -15.87 21.01
CA GLU A 210 -10.33 -17.27 21.35
C GLU A 210 -9.07 -17.70 20.60
N ARG A 211 -8.21 -18.43 21.30
CA ARG A 211 -6.97 -18.95 20.71
C ARG A 211 -7.28 -19.97 19.63
N ASP A 212 -6.81 -19.70 18.42
CA ASP A 212 -7.00 -20.56 17.25
C ASP A 212 -5.77 -20.50 16.33
N VAL A 213 -4.90 -21.48 16.49
CA VAL A 213 -3.63 -21.56 15.72
C VAL A 213 -3.90 -21.84 14.24
N SER A 214 -4.96 -22.61 13.91
CA SER A 214 -5.31 -22.90 12.52
C SER A 214 -5.75 -21.64 11.78
N ARG A 215 -6.55 -20.80 12.43
CA ARG A 215 -6.93 -19.49 11.92
C ARG A 215 -5.73 -18.54 11.81
N ALA A 216 -4.83 -18.56 12.79
CA ALA A 216 -3.61 -17.76 12.74
C ALA A 216 -2.76 -18.11 11.52
N LEU A 217 -2.56 -19.42 11.25
CA LEU A 217 -1.84 -19.89 10.05
C LEU A 217 -2.48 -19.45 8.74
N ALA A 218 -3.80 -19.50 8.62
CA ALA A 218 -4.50 -19.03 7.43
C ALA A 218 -4.27 -17.53 7.20
N LEU A 219 -4.39 -16.72 8.25
CA LEU A 219 -4.15 -15.27 8.21
C LEU A 219 -2.69 -14.93 7.87
N TYR A 220 -1.73 -15.66 8.44
CA TYR A 220 -0.31 -15.48 8.10
C TYR A 220 -0.03 -15.86 6.65
N ARG A 221 -0.64 -16.93 6.10
CA ARG A 221 -0.51 -17.29 4.69
C ARG A 221 -1.02 -16.18 3.77
N GLU A 222 -2.23 -15.69 4.03
CA GLU A 222 -2.79 -14.57 3.25
C GLU A 222 -1.87 -13.33 3.25
N ALA A 223 -1.35 -12.95 4.42
CA ALA A 223 -0.43 -11.82 4.53
C ALA A 223 0.92 -12.09 3.85
N ALA A 224 1.45 -13.31 3.95
CA ALA A 224 2.72 -13.73 3.33
C ALA A 224 2.62 -13.78 1.81
N ASP A 225 1.49 -14.26 1.26
CA ASP A 225 1.19 -14.28 -0.17
C ASP A 225 1.11 -12.85 -0.75
N ALA A 226 0.66 -11.90 0.07
CA ALA A 226 0.71 -10.46 -0.24
C ALA A 226 2.10 -9.83 -0.04
N GLY A 227 3.12 -10.62 0.32
CA GLY A 227 4.50 -10.18 0.47
C GLY A 227 4.83 -9.53 1.82
N TYR A 228 4.01 -9.72 2.88
CA TYR A 228 4.28 -9.12 4.19
C TYR A 228 5.38 -9.91 4.94
N PRO A 229 6.56 -9.30 5.22
CA PRO A 229 7.74 -10.04 5.70
C PRO A 229 7.53 -10.69 7.07
N ASP A 230 6.86 -10.00 8.01
CA ASP A 230 6.65 -10.52 9.37
C ASP A 230 5.76 -11.77 9.36
N ALA A 231 4.80 -11.84 8.42
CA ALA A 231 3.97 -13.03 8.24
C ALA A 231 4.76 -14.21 7.67
N GLN A 232 5.68 -13.96 6.73
CA GLN A 232 6.58 -14.99 6.20
C GLN A 232 7.47 -15.55 7.31
N CYS A 233 8.02 -14.69 8.16
CA CYS A 233 8.79 -15.11 9.33
C CYS A 233 7.94 -15.92 10.32
N ALA A 234 6.71 -15.47 10.63
CA ALA A 234 5.81 -16.16 11.55
C ALA A 234 5.46 -17.57 11.04
N LEU A 235 5.17 -17.72 9.75
CA LEU A 235 4.95 -19.03 9.13
C LEU A 235 6.18 -19.94 9.29
N GLY A 236 7.38 -19.44 8.98
CA GLY A 236 8.62 -20.19 9.15
C GLY A 236 8.80 -20.70 10.58
N VAL A 237 8.51 -19.87 11.57
CA VAL A 237 8.57 -20.24 13.01
C VAL A 237 7.57 -21.33 13.35
N LEU A 238 6.29 -21.20 12.92
CA LEU A 238 5.25 -22.18 13.20
C LEU A 238 5.53 -23.53 12.53
N HIS A 239 6.03 -23.53 11.28
CA HIS A 239 6.49 -24.75 10.59
C HIS A 239 7.63 -25.42 11.34
N HIS A 240 8.64 -24.67 11.75
CA HIS A 240 9.77 -25.22 12.53
C HIS A 240 9.31 -25.83 13.87
N GLN A 241 8.32 -25.23 14.50
CA GLN A 241 7.73 -25.73 15.76
C GLN A 241 6.78 -26.93 15.55
N GLY A 242 6.45 -27.28 14.33
CA GLY A 242 5.49 -28.33 13.99
C GLY A 242 4.05 -28.02 14.43
N LYS A 243 3.73 -26.72 14.59
CA LYS A 243 2.39 -26.29 14.96
C LYS A 243 1.57 -26.01 13.70
N GLY A 244 0.44 -26.70 13.56
CA GLY A 244 -0.52 -26.42 12.49
C GLY A 244 -0.13 -26.90 11.10
N VAL A 245 0.88 -27.76 10.97
CA VAL A 245 1.20 -28.51 9.73
C VAL A 245 0.68 -29.93 9.93
N ASP A 246 -0.07 -30.43 8.95
CA ASP A 246 -0.41 -31.85 8.92
C ASP A 246 0.88 -32.68 8.87
N GLN A 247 0.88 -33.82 9.58
CA GLN A 247 2.07 -34.67 9.76
C GLN A 247 2.62 -35.16 8.42
N ASP A 248 1.80 -35.16 7.37
CA ASP A 248 2.16 -35.57 6.00
C ASP A 248 3.07 -34.55 5.25
N ASP A 249 3.04 -33.27 5.65
CA ASP A 249 3.89 -32.24 5.03
C ASP A 249 5.36 -32.28 5.53
N ARG A 250 5.65 -33.18 6.48
CA ARG A 250 7.03 -33.36 7.01
C ARG A 250 7.86 -34.36 6.21
N GLU A 251 7.24 -35.16 5.36
CA GLU A 251 7.92 -36.18 4.54
C GLU A 251 8.15 -35.74 3.07
N ALA A 252 7.72 -34.53 2.69
CA ALA A 252 7.93 -33.97 1.35
C ALA A 252 9.04 -32.90 1.38
#